data_ddd34b882bf73d2bdb920c002a63caff
#
_entry.id   ddd34b882bf73d2bdb920c002a63caff
#
_cell.length_a   1.000
_cell.length_b   1.000
_cell.length_c   1.000
_cell.angle_alpha   90.00
_cell.angle_beta   90.00
_cell.angle_gamma   90.00
#
_symmetry.space_group_name_H-M   'P 1'
#
loop_
_entity.id
_entity.type
_entity.pdbx_description
1 polymer ?
#
loop_
_entity_poly.entity_id
_entity_poly.type
_entity_poly.pdbx_seq_one_letter_code
_entity_poly.pdbx_strand_id
1 'polypeptide(L)'
;MERNMRFLMTALSFILFATYANALSMSDLSNTEASGGLKAALIQGATKAVDQLSAADGFLGNPEVKIPLPDSMKKAEKAMRMLGMGKQADELVLKMNRAAEAAVPEAKVLLVNAVKKMSVDDAKAILTGGDDAATQYFKKTTSAPMAEKFLPIVKKATENVQLAQQYNRFAERGSKFGIVGKDQANLEQYVTQKALDGVYLMMAKEE
;
A
#
# COMPACT_ATOMS: atom_id res chain seq x y z
N MET A 1 -3.38 -17.10 -88.39
CA MET A 1 -2.11 -17.09 -87.69
C MET A 1 -2.41 -16.44 -86.34
N GLU A 2 -2.97 -17.22 -85.46
CA GLU A 2 -2.33 -17.88 -84.30
C GLU A 2 -1.52 -16.93 -83.50
N ARG A 3 -2.04 -16.55 -82.33
CA ARG A 3 -1.37 -16.98 -81.08
C ARG A 3 -2.19 -16.65 -79.81
N ASN A 4 -2.57 -17.70 -79.17
CA ASN A 4 -3.17 -17.75 -77.85
C ASN A 4 -2.33 -17.04 -76.80
N MET A 5 -2.95 -16.15 -76.03
CA MET A 5 -2.38 -15.70 -74.80
C MET A 5 -3.38 -15.99 -73.67
N ARG A 6 -3.10 -17.07 -73.00
CA ARG A 6 -3.81 -17.47 -71.79
C ARG A 6 -3.40 -16.59 -70.65
N PHE A 7 -4.28 -15.69 -70.26
CA PHE A 7 -4.14 -15.00 -68.96
C PHE A 7 -4.58 -15.94 -67.86
N LEU A 8 -3.62 -16.44 -67.08
CA LEU A 8 -3.86 -17.06 -65.81
C LEU A 8 -4.33 -16.00 -64.81
N MET A 9 -5.62 -16.04 -64.47
CA MET A 9 -6.13 -15.35 -63.31
C MET A 9 -5.80 -16.16 -62.06
N THR A 10 -4.75 -15.77 -61.35
CA THR A 10 -4.51 -16.22 -60.00
C THR A 10 -5.43 -15.45 -59.06
N ALA A 11 -6.53 -16.10 -58.69
CA ALA A 11 -7.41 -15.62 -57.63
C ALA A 11 -6.67 -15.78 -56.27
N LEU A 12 -6.16 -14.67 -55.75
CA LEU A 12 -5.60 -14.56 -54.40
C LEU A 12 -6.76 -14.52 -53.42
N SER A 13 -7.13 -15.67 -52.88
CA SER A 13 -8.11 -15.77 -51.76
C SER A 13 -7.48 -15.23 -50.51
N PHE A 14 -7.80 -14.00 -50.19
CA PHE A 14 -7.55 -13.39 -48.88
C PHE A 14 -8.51 -14.06 -47.88
N ILE A 15 -8.02 -15.08 -47.15
CA ILE A 15 -8.72 -15.63 -46.00
C ILE A 15 -8.58 -14.60 -44.86
N LEU A 16 -9.60 -13.77 -44.65
CA LEU A 16 -9.75 -12.98 -43.43
C LEU A 16 -9.95 -13.95 -42.25
N PHE A 17 -8.90 -14.23 -41.51
CA PHE A 17 -9.04 -14.73 -40.17
C PHE A 17 -9.61 -13.60 -39.29
N ALA A 18 -10.93 -13.53 -39.23
CA ALA A 18 -11.62 -12.80 -38.18
C ALA A 18 -11.35 -13.54 -36.85
N THR A 19 -10.34 -13.11 -36.13
CA THR A 19 -10.18 -13.48 -34.72
C THR A 19 -11.35 -12.86 -33.97
N TYR A 20 -12.38 -13.63 -33.73
CA TYR A 20 -13.41 -13.29 -32.74
C TYR A 20 -12.72 -13.24 -31.38
N ALA A 21 -12.26 -12.06 -30.97
CA ALA A 21 -11.99 -11.79 -29.58
C ALA A 21 -13.36 -11.88 -28.86
N ASN A 22 -13.66 -13.05 -28.32
CA ASN A 22 -14.76 -13.18 -27.37
C ASN A 22 -14.37 -12.32 -26.17
N ALA A 23 -14.79 -11.08 -26.16
CA ALA A 23 -14.86 -10.29 -24.94
C ALA A 23 -15.88 -11.01 -24.05
N LEU A 24 -15.42 -11.83 -23.12
CA LEU A 24 -16.25 -12.42 -22.09
C LEU A 24 -16.92 -11.24 -21.36
N SER A 25 -18.23 -11.12 -21.54
CA SER A 25 -19.02 -10.13 -20.81
C SER A 25 -18.99 -10.54 -19.33
N MET A 26 -18.91 -9.53 -18.43
CA MET A 26 -18.99 -9.78 -16.97
C MET A 26 -20.26 -10.54 -16.56
N SER A 27 -21.31 -10.53 -17.41
CA SER A 27 -22.53 -11.31 -17.23
C SER A 27 -22.37 -12.81 -17.48
N ASP A 28 -21.30 -13.23 -18.19
CA ASP A 28 -21.06 -14.62 -18.56
C ASP A 28 -20.21 -15.37 -17.53
N LEU A 29 -19.58 -14.62 -16.59
CA LEU A 29 -18.84 -15.21 -15.48
C LEU A 29 -19.81 -15.56 -14.34
N SER A 30 -19.73 -16.79 -13.84
CA SER A 30 -20.46 -17.12 -12.60
C SER A 30 -19.96 -16.24 -11.46
N ASN A 31 -20.80 -15.90 -10.51
CA ASN A 31 -20.42 -15.11 -9.32
C ASN A 31 -19.21 -15.72 -8.57
N THR A 32 -19.04 -17.04 -8.66
CA THR A 32 -17.93 -17.76 -8.04
C THR A 32 -16.63 -17.56 -8.80
N GLU A 33 -16.66 -17.56 -10.13
CA GLU A 33 -15.47 -17.33 -10.98
C GLU A 33 -14.98 -15.90 -10.89
N ALA A 34 -15.92 -14.93 -10.96
CA ALA A 34 -15.61 -13.51 -10.79
C ALA A 34 -15.00 -13.22 -9.39
N SER A 35 -15.57 -13.82 -8.34
CA SER A 35 -15.02 -13.74 -6.99
C SER A 35 -13.63 -14.39 -6.88
N GLY A 36 -13.40 -15.52 -7.57
CA GLY A 36 -12.11 -16.20 -7.61
C GLY A 36 -11.04 -15.34 -8.28
N GLY A 37 -11.35 -14.75 -9.43
CA GLY A 37 -10.46 -13.84 -10.16
C GLY A 37 -10.10 -12.60 -9.34
N LEU A 38 -11.09 -11.95 -8.73
CA LEU A 38 -10.88 -10.82 -7.84
C LEU A 38 -9.94 -11.18 -6.68
N LYS A 39 -10.21 -12.28 -5.97
CA LYS A 39 -9.36 -12.74 -4.85
C LYS A 39 -7.92 -12.94 -5.28
N ALA A 40 -7.68 -13.54 -6.44
CA ALA A 40 -6.34 -13.75 -6.97
C ALA A 40 -5.64 -12.41 -7.25
N ALA A 41 -6.33 -11.45 -7.88
CA ALA A 41 -5.81 -10.11 -8.16
C ALA A 41 -5.48 -9.36 -6.86
N LEU A 42 -6.37 -9.38 -5.88
CA LEU A 42 -6.16 -8.73 -4.58
C LEU A 42 -4.98 -9.32 -3.80
N ILE A 43 -4.77 -10.65 -3.84
CA ILE A 43 -3.59 -11.29 -3.24
C ILE A 43 -2.31 -10.84 -3.94
N GLN A 44 -2.34 -10.75 -5.26
CA GLN A 44 -1.19 -10.32 -6.04
C GLN A 44 -0.85 -8.84 -5.75
N GLY A 45 -1.83 -7.94 -5.78
CA GLY A 45 -1.66 -6.53 -5.47
C GLY A 45 -1.16 -6.30 -4.04
N ALA A 46 -1.77 -6.96 -3.05
CA ALA A 46 -1.33 -6.89 -1.66
C ALA A 46 0.11 -7.40 -1.48
N THR A 47 0.46 -8.52 -2.14
CA THR A 47 1.82 -9.06 -2.10
C THR A 47 2.83 -8.08 -2.68
N LYS A 48 2.54 -7.51 -3.85
CA LYS A 48 3.40 -6.53 -4.52
C LYS A 48 3.61 -5.27 -3.67
N ALA A 49 2.54 -4.73 -3.10
CA ALA A 49 2.61 -3.57 -2.20
C ALA A 49 3.49 -3.85 -0.97
N VAL A 50 3.33 -5.00 -0.33
CA VAL A 50 4.15 -5.43 0.80
C VAL A 50 5.62 -5.61 0.40
N ASP A 51 5.88 -6.30 -0.70
CA ASP A 51 7.26 -6.57 -1.16
C ASP A 51 7.99 -5.26 -1.52
N GLN A 52 7.30 -4.29 -2.13
CA GLN A 52 7.86 -2.97 -2.42
C GLN A 52 8.17 -2.17 -1.15
N LEU A 53 7.24 -2.13 -0.19
CA LEU A 53 7.36 -1.33 1.02
C LEU A 53 8.31 -1.93 2.06
N SER A 54 8.49 -3.25 2.07
CA SER A 54 9.41 -3.95 2.97
C SER A 54 10.86 -3.92 2.50
N ALA A 55 11.11 -3.57 1.24
CA ALA A 55 12.45 -3.40 0.71
C ALA A 55 13.19 -2.21 1.38
N ALA A 56 14.52 -2.23 1.34
CA ALA A 56 15.31 -1.08 1.77
C ALA A 56 14.91 0.16 0.94
N ASP A 57 14.67 1.27 1.62
CA ASP A 57 14.15 2.52 1.05
C ASP A 57 12.73 2.46 0.48
N GLY A 58 11.97 1.39 0.78
CA GLY A 58 10.58 1.25 0.40
C GLY A 58 9.69 2.37 0.97
N PHE A 59 9.99 2.85 2.18
CA PHE A 59 9.41 4.07 2.76
C PHE A 59 10.33 5.27 2.61
N LEU A 60 11.57 5.16 3.04
CA LEU A 60 12.49 6.31 3.08
C LEU A 60 12.73 6.93 1.70
N GLY A 61 12.88 6.10 0.68
CA GLY A 61 13.16 6.51 -0.69
C GLY A 61 11.92 6.82 -1.52
N ASN A 62 10.72 6.51 -1.03
CA ASN A 62 9.47 6.75 -1.74
C ASN A 62 8.76 7.99 -1.17
N PRO A 63 8.71 9.13 -1.90
CA PRO A 63 8.14 10.37 -1.39
C PRO A 63 6.65 10.29 -1.04
N GLU A 64 5.91 9.32 -1.57
CA GLU A 64 4.47 9.17 -1.36
C GLU A 64 4.13 8.54 -0.01
N VAL A 65 5.02 7.70 0.51
CA VAL A 65 4.82 6.97 1.77
C VAL A 65 5.87 7.29 2.83
N LYS A 66 6.91 8.07 2.48
CA LYS A 66 7.95 8.49 3.41
C LYS A 66 7.34 9.12 4.65
N ILE A 67 7.73 8.61 5.81
CA ILE A 67 7.25 9.07 7.10
C ILE A 67 8.10 10.27 7.55
N PRO A 68 7.54 11.50 7.54
CA PRO A 68 8.22 12.69 8.06
C PRO A 68 8.12 12.74 9.58
N LEU A 69 8.81 13.69 10.19
CA LEU A 69 8.57 14.02 11.59
C LEU A 69 7.11 14.49 11.81
N PRO A 70 6.50 14.16 12.95
CA PRO A 70 5.18 14.67 13.31
C PRO A 70 5.11 16.20 13.23
N ASP A 71 3.95 16.75 12.87
CA ASP A 71 3.76 18.20 12.73
C ASP A 71 4.11 18.98 14.00
N SER A 72 3.84 18.39 15.16
CA SER A 72 4.22 18.91 16.47
C SER A 72 5.74 19.08 16.66
N MET A 73 6.57 18.37 15.88
CA MET A 73 8.03 18.47 15.89
C MET A 73 8.60 19.47 14.88
N LYS A 74 7.85 19.92 13.89
CA LYS A 74 8.36 20.76 12.78
C LYS A 74 9.07 22.04 13.26
N LYS A 75 8.53 22.70 14.29
CA LYS A 75 9.17 23.90 14.87
C LYS A 75 10.47 23.54 15.57
N ALA A 76 10.49 22.46 16.33
CA ALA A 76 11.69 21.97 17.02
C ALA A 76 12.75 21.53 16.01
N GLU A 77 12.38 20.80 14.96
CA GLU A 77 13.28 20.41 13.87
C GLU A 77 13.95 21.64 13.24
N LYS A 78 13.19 22.67 12.90
CA LYS A 78 13.74 23.90 12.32
C LYS A 78 14.76 24.56 13.26
N ALA A 79 14.45 24.66 14.55
CA ALA A 79 15.38 25.19 15.54
C ALA A 79 16.65 24.31 15.67
N MET A 80 16.50 22.99 15.71
CA MET A 80 17.65 22.06 15.76
C MET A 80 18.56 22.22 14.55
N ARG A 81 18.01 22.33 13.35
CA ARG A 81 18.79 22.56 12.12
C ARG A 81 19.56 23.89 12.17
N MET A 82 18.97 24.96 12.67
CA MET A 82 19.63 26.26 12.84
C MET A 82 20.79 26.20 13.86
N LEU A 83 20.70 25.31 14.85
CA LEU A 83 21.74 25.10 15.87
C LEU A 83 22.77 24.04 15.46
N GLY A 84 22.76 23.56 14.22
CA GLY A 84 23.69 22.51 13.74
C GLY A 84 23.34 21.09 14.21
N MET A 85 22.17 20.89 14.83
CA MET A 85 21.72 19.61 15.37
C MET A 85 20.78 18.85 14.40
N GLY A 86 20.80 19.18 13.11
CA GLY A 86 19.94 18.56 12.09
C GLY A 86 20.15 17.05 11.94
N LYS A 87 21.36 16.55 12.22
CA LYS A 87 21.68 15.11 12.13
C LYS A 87 20.79 14.25 13.03
N GLN A 88 20.41 14.73 14.21
CA GLN A 88 19.53 13.97 15.11
C GLN A 88 18.11 13.86 14.55
N ALA A 89 17.61 14.92 13.89
CA ALA A 89 16.32 14.89 13.22
C ALA A 89 16.34 13.91 12.02
N ASP A 90 17.41 13.94 11.23
CA ASP A 90 17.59 13.05 10.08
C ASP A 90 17.72 11.58 10.52
N GLU A 91 18.42 11.31 11.62
CA GLU A 91 18.52 9.97 12.22
C GLU A 91 17.13 9.46 12.66
N LEU A 92 16.34 10.31 13.31
CA LEU A 92 14.99 9.91 13.73
C LEU A 92 14.11 9.60 12.50
N VAL A 93 14.13 10.43 11.46
CA VAL A 93 13.39 10.17 10.22
C VAL A 93 13.85 8.84 9.61
N LEU A 94 15.16 8.60 9.53
CA LEU A 94 15.71 7.31 9.06
C LEU A 94 15.15 6.14 9.87
N LYS A 95 15.25 6.20 11.20
CA LYS A 95 14.79 5.10 12.07
C LYS A 95 13.29 4.85 11.98
N MET A 96 12.49 5.89 11.88
CA MET A 96 11.03 5.78 11.70
C MET A 96 10.68 5.02 10.41
N ASN A 97 11.31 5.36 9.30
CA ASN A 97 11.06 4.72 8.01
C ASN A 97 11.59 3.28 8.00
N ARG A 98 12.78 3.01 8.56
CA ARG A 98 13.28 1.64 8.71
C ARG A 98 12.40 0.77 9.62
N ALA A 99 11.82 1.37 10.65
CA ALA A 99 10.85 0.69 11.51
C ALA A 99 9.58 0.28 10.73
N ALA A 100 9.08 1.16 9.88
CA ALA A 100 7.94 0.86 9.00
C ALA A 100 8.28 -0.27 8.00
N GLU A 101 9.42 -0.17 7.31
CA GLU A 101 9.91 -1.20 6.39
C GLU A 101 10.04 -2.57 7.07
N ALA A 102 10.53 -2.60 8.31
CA ALA A 102 10.67 -3.83 9.10
C ALA A 102 9.33 -4.40 9.59
N ALA A 103 8.31 -3.56 9.77
CA ALA A 103 6.98 -3.99 10.24
C ALA A 103 6.09 -4.52 9.11
N VAL A 104 6.21 -3.97 7.90
CA VAL A 104 5.34 -4.27 6.75
C VAL A 104 5.25 -5.76 6.37
N PRO A 105 6.28 -6.61 6.49
CA PRO A 105 6.15 -8.04 6.21
C PRO A 105 5.02 -8.73 6.98
N GLU A 106 4.70 -8.26 8.20
CA GLU A 106 3.58 -8.78 8.99
C GLU A 106 2.21 -8.55 8.33
N ALA A 107 2.09 -7.54 7.47
CA ALA A 107 0.86 -7.26 6.74
C ALA A 107 0.50 -8.38 5.76
N LYS A 108 1.48 -9.04 5.14
CA LYS A 108 1.26 -10.03 4.07
C LYS A 108 0.28 -11.12 4.49
N VAL A 109 0.53 -11.73 5.64
CA VAL A 109 -0.31 -12.83 6.16
C VAL A 109 -1.73 -12.32 6.48
N LEU A 110 -1.85 -11.14 7.06
CA LEU A 110 -3.14 -10.56 7.45
C LEU A 110 -3.98 -10.20 6.22
N LEU A 111 -3.37 -9.57 5.21
CA LEU A 111 -4.02 -9.21 3.96
C LEU A 111 -4.47 -10.44 3.17
N VAL A 112 -3.58 -11.43 3.01
CA VAL A 112 -3.93 -12.70 2.34
C VAL A 112 -5.06 -13.43 3.07
N ASN A 113 -5.04 -13.44 4.41
CA ASN A 113 -6.09 -14.08 5.20
C ASN A 113 -7.43 -13.32 5.10
N ALA A 114 -7.40 -11.98 5.01
CA ALA A 114 -8.60 -11.18 4.77
C ALA A 114 -9.24 -11.56 3.43
N VAL A 115 -8.44 -11.69 2.36
CA VAL A 115 -8.94 -12.13 1.04
C VAL A 115 -9.49 -13.56 1.09
N LYS A 116 -8.80 -14.49 1.76
CA LYS A 116 -9.30 -15.88 1.89
C LYS A 116 -10.64 -15.96 2.63
N LYS A 117 -10.86 -15.10 3.62
CA LYS A 117 -12.10 -15.03 4.42
C LYS A 117 -13.20 -14.19 3.74
N MET A 118 -12.88 -13.48 2.66
CA MET A 118 -13.82 -12.65 1.92
C MET A 118 -15.01 -13.48 1.43
N SER A 119 -16.22 -13.04 1.73
CA SER A 119 -17.46 -13.65 1.25
C SER A 119 -17.70 -13.34 -0.23
N VAL A 120 -18.66 -14.00 -0.85
CA VAL A 120 -19.11 -13.67 -2.22
C VAL A 120 -19.74 -12.28 -2.25
N ASP A 121 -20.46 -11.90 -1.20
CA ASP A 121 -21.11 -10.58 -1.10
C ASP A 121 -20.06 -9.47 -0.95
N ASP A 122 -18.97 -9.68 -0.18
CA ASP A 122 -17.87 -8.73 -0.11
C ASP A 122 -17.22 -8.56 -1.49
N ALA A 123 -16.95 -9.67 -2.19
CA ALA A 123 -16.37 -9.63 -3.52
C ALA A 123 -17.25 -8.88 -4.52
N LYS A 124 -18.56 -9.10 -4.46
CA LYS A 124 -19.55 -8.38 -5.27
C LYS A 124 -19.56 -6.89 -4.94
N ALA A 125 -19.54 -6.53 -3.66
CA ALA A 125 -19.49 -5.15 -3.22
C ALA A 125 -18.24 -4.42 -3.72
N ILE A 126 -17.09 -5.10 -3.76
CA ILE A 126 -15.86 -4.57 -4.33
C ILE A 126 -16.00 -4.39 -5.85
N LEU A 127 -16.44 -5.41 -6.58
CA LEU A 127 -16.57 -5.37 -8.05
C LEU A 127 -17.58 -4.31 -8.55
N THR A 128 -18.58 -3.97 -7.74
CA THR A 128 -19.62 -2.97 -8.07
C THR A 128 -19.42 -1.64 -7.36
N GLY A 129 -18.40 -1.54 -6.53
CA GLY A 129 -18.06 -0.35 -5.74
C GLY A 129 -17.27 0.70 -6.53
N GLY A 130 -16.80 1.72 -5.82
CA GLY A 130 -15.90 2.74 -6.39
C GLY A 130 -14.45 2.26 -6.46
N ASP A 131 -13.59 3.11 -7.00
CA ASP A 131 -12.17 2.83 -7.26
C ASP A 131 -11.35 2.46 -6.00
N ASP A 132 -11.87 2.73 -4.81
CA ASP A 132 -11.23 2.42 -3.53
C ASP A 132 -11.91 1.31 -2.72
N ALA A 133 -12.87 0.59 -3.33
CA ALA A 133 -13.70 -0.38 -2.62
C ALA A 133 -12.90 -1.52 -1.99
N ALA A 134 -11.90 -2.05 -2.68
CA ALA A 134 -11.03 -3.08 -2.11
C ALA A 134 -10.15 -2.52 -1.00
N THR A 135 -9.60 -1.32 -1.18
CA THR A 135 -8.82 -0.64 -0.13
C THR A 135 -9.65 -0.40 1.14
N GLN A 136 -10.92 0.00 1.01
CA GLN A 136 -11.82 0.16 2.16
C GLN A 136 -12.13 -1.17 2.85
N TYR A 137 -12.33 -2.23 2.08
CA TYR A 137 -12.48 -3.58 2.64
C TYR A 137 -11.26 -3.98 3.46
N PHE A 138 -10.05 -3.79 2.94
CA PHE A 138 -8.82 -4.09 3.66
C PHE A 138 -8.65 -3.23 4.91
N LYS A 139 -8.88 -1.93 4.83
CA LYS A 139 -8.84 -1.04 6.01
C LYS A 139 -9.76 -1.53 7.11
N LYS A 140 -11.01 -1.86 6.77
CA LYS A 140 -12.00 -2.36 7.73
C LYS A 140 -11.58 -3.67 8.38
N THR A 141 -11.00 -4.59 7.62
CA THR A 141 -10.75 -5.96 8.08
C THR A 141 -9.37 -6.16 8.70
N THR A 142 -8.38 -5.31 8.38
CA THR A 142 -6.98 -5.55 8.74
C THR A 142 -6.32 -4.46 9.57
N SER A 143 -6.88 -3.24 9.69
CA SER A 143 -6.21 -2.12 10.39
C SER A 143 -5.86 -2.46 11.84
N ALA A 144 -6.81 -2.98 12.60
CA ALA A 144 -6.57 -3.30 14.02
C ALA A 144 -5.51 -4.41 14.20
N PRO A 145 -5.64 -5.59 13.56
CA PRO A 145 -4.64 -6.64 13.71
C PRO A 145 -3.27 -6.25 13.13
N MET A 146 -3.21 -5.41 12.09
CA MET A 146 -1.93 -4.88 11.59
C MET A 146 -1.29 -3.93 12.59
N ALA A 147 -2.05 -3.01 13.20
CA ALA A 147 -1.54 -2.11 14.23
C ALA A 147 -0.95 -2.87 15.42
N GLU A 148 -1.62 -3.93 15.88
CA GLU A 148 -1.14 -4.81 16.96
C GLU A 148 0.19 -5.48 16.62
N LYS A 149 0.39 -5.88 15.35
CA LYS A 149 1.62 -6.52 14.89
C LYS A 149 2.75 -5.52 14.65
N PHE A 150 2.44 -4.35 14.09
CA PHE A 150 3.43 -3.35 13.74
C PHE A 150 4.00 -2.65 14.98
N LEU A 151 3.16 -2.30 15.94
CA LEU A 151 3.53 -1.49 17.11
C LEU A 151 4.76 -2.03 17.87
N PRO A 152 4.87 -3.33 18.22
CA PRO A 152 6.04 -3.84 18.93
C PRO A 152 7.33 -3.75 18.11
N ILE A 153 7.24 -3.94 16.78
CA ILE A 153 8.39 -3.85 15.87
C ILE A 153 8.88 -2.40 15.80
N VAL A 154 7.94 -1.46 15.59
CA VAL A 154 8.23 -0.02 15.58
C VAL A 154 8.85 0.41 16.91
N LYS A 155 8.27 0.00 18.04
CA LYS A 155 8.78 0.31 19.37
C LYS A 155 10.22 -0.14 19.53
N LYS A 156 10.53 -1.39 19.21
CA LYS A 156 11.89 -1.94 19.28
C LYS A 156 12.89 -1.17 18.41
N ALA A 157 12.46 -0.72 17.24
CA ALA A 157 13.32 0.02 16.31
C ALA A 157 13.61 1.47 16.76
N THR A 158 12.72 2.07 17.56
CA THR A 158 12.83 3.47 18.00
C THR A 158 13.23 3.65 19.46
N GLU A 159 13.18 2.61 20.29
CA GLU A 159 13.41 2.70 21.75
C GLU A 159 14.76 3.29 22.16
N ASN A 160 15.81 3.04 21.37
CA ASN A 160 17.18 3.53 21.63
C ASN A 160 17.50 4.88 20.96
N VAL A 161 16.51 5.51 20.32
CA VAL A 161 16.69 6.83 19.69
C VAL A 161 16.37 7.91 20.72
N GLN A 162 17.38 8.63 21.16
CA GLN A 162 17.24 9.67 22.20
C GLN A 162 16.16 10.71 21.87
N LEU A 163 16.09 11.14 20.61
CA LEU A 163 15.09 12.10 20.16
C LEU A 163 13.66 11.54 20.21
N ALA A 164 13.48 10.24 19.95
CA ALA A 164 12.20 9.56 20.09
C ALA A 164 11.72 9.58 21.55
N GLN A 165 12.60 9.29 22.49
CA GLN A 165 12.28 9.34 23.92
C GLN A 165 11.93 10.76 24.40
N GLN A 166 12.64 11.77 23.90
CA GLN A 166 12.34 13.17 24.22
C GLN A 166 10.99 13.59 23.64
N TYR A 167 10.69 13.17 22.40
CA TYR A 167 9.39 13.41 21.79
C TYR A 167 8.25 12.80 22.60
N ASN A 168 8.35 11.53 22.96
CA ASN A 168 7.29 10.83 23.70
C ASN A 168 6.97 11.53 25.04
N ARG A 169 8.00 11.99 25.76
CA ARG A 169 7.80 12.80 26.99
C ARG A 169 7.10 14.14 26.74
N PHE A 170 7.43 14.81 25.64
CA PHE A 170 6.77 16.04 25.23
C PHE A 170 5.33 15.79 24.81
N ALA A 171 5.11 14.81 23.94
CA ALA A 171 3.81 14.48 23.36
C ALA A 171 2.82 14.01 24.43
N GLU A 172 3.26 13.20 25.41
CA GLU A 172 2.44 12.79 26.55
C GLU A 172 1.91 13.98 27.35
N ARG A 173 2.78 14.96 27.62
CA ARG A 173 2.35 16.20 28.30
C ARG A 173 1.42 17.03 27.43
N GLY A 174 1.79 17.23 26.17
CA GLY A 174 1.01 18.02 25.22
C GLY A 174 -0.37 17.46 24.94
N SER A 175 -0.54 16.15 24.91
CA SER A 175 -1.83 15.49 24.68
C SER A 175 -2.82 15.74 25.83
N LYS A 176 -2.34 15.81 27.09
CA LYS A 176 -3.17 16.14 28.26
C LYS A 176 -3.77 17.54 28.18
N PHE A 177 -3.13 18.44 27.46
CA PHE A 177 -3.59 19.82 27.24
C PHE A 177 -4.18 20.07 25.86
N GLY A 178 -4.37 19.03 25.04
CA GLY A 178 -4.92 19.15 23.68
C GLY A 178 -3.98 19.83 22.67
N ILE A 179 -2.69 19.99 23.00
CA ILE A 179 -1.67 20.62 22.13
C ILE A 179 -1.17 19.63 21.08
N VAL A 180 -1.17 18.35 21.41
CA VAL A 180 -0.77 17.23 20.52
C VAL A 180 -1.97 16.33 20.33
N GLY A 181 -2.29 16.01 19.07
CA GLY A 181 -3.37 15.09 18.73
C GLY A 181 -3.12 13.68 19.33
N LYS A 182 -4.20 12.95 19.59
CA LYS A 182 -4.10 11.60 20.17
C LYS A 182 -3.31 10.63 19.29
N ASP A 183 -3.43 10.78 17.99
CA ASP A 183 -2.70 10.04 16.95
C ASP A 183 -1.20 10.35 16.90
N GLN A 184 -0.80 11.48 17.47
CA GLN A 184 0.58 11.94 17.59
C GLN A 184 1.09 11.94 19.04
N ALA A 185 0.30 11.43 19.98
CA ALA A 185 0.66 11.43 21.41
C ALA A 185 1.84 10.50 21.73
N ASN A 186 2.17 9.60 20.83
CA ASN A 186 3.26 8.66 20.94
C ASN A 186 3.87 8.41 19.55
N LEU A 187 5.20 8.46 19.45
CA LEU A 187 5.90 8.33 18.17
C LEU A 187 5.67 6.96 17.52
N GLU A 188 5.65 5.92 18.34
CA GLU A 188 5.48 4.55 17.85
C GLU A 188 4.08 4.36 17.24
N GLN A 189 3.06 4.96 17.85
CA GLN A 189 1.69 4.95 17.29
C GLN A 189 1.63 5.76 16.00
N TYR A 190 2.27 6.94 15.95
CA TYR A 190 2.36 7.75 14.75
C TYR A 190 3.02 6.98 13.59
N VAL A 191 4.17 6.35 13.83
CA VAL A 191 4.89 5.57 12.81
C VAL A 191 4.07 4.36 12.38
N THR A 192 3.44 3.66 13.33
CA THR A 192 2.56 2.53 13.04
C THR A 192 1.41 2.96 12.13
N GLN A 193 0.71 4.04 12.47
CA GLN A 193 -0.39 4.53 11.64
C GLN A 193 0.08 4.94 10.23
N LYS A 194 1.21 5.65 10.13
CA LYS A 194 1.79 6.03 8.85
C LYS A 194 2.24 4.82 8.00
N ALA A 195 2.74 3.78 8.65
CA ALA A 195 3.08 2.53 7.97
C ALA A 195 1.83 1.84 7.39
N LEU A 196 0.74 1.79 8.15
CA LEU A 196 -0.55 1.28 7.66
C LEU A 196 -1.08 2.13 6.49
N ASP A 197 -1.07 3.45 6.63
CA ASP A 197 -1.50 4.37 5.58
C ASP A 197 -0.71 4.12 4.29
N GLY A 198 0.61 3.91 4.40
CA GLY A 198 1.49 3.58 3.27
C GLY A 198 1.12 2.26 2.61
N VAL A 199 0.84 1.20 3.39
CA VAL A 199 0.41 -0.09 2.84
C VAL A 199 -0.89 0.08 2.04
N TYR A 200 -1.89 0.75 2.60
CA TYR A 200 -3.17 0.94 1.91
C TYR A 200 -3.05 1.86 0.69
N LEU A 201 -2.18 2.88 0.74
CA LEU A 201 -1.92 3.73 -0.42
C LEU A 201 -1.31 2.93 -1.57
N MET A 202 -0.31 2.09 -1.29
CA MET A 202 0.32 1.27 -2.32
C MET A 202 -0.61 0.19 -2.86
N MET A 203 -1.50 -0.35 -2.03
CA MET A 203 -2.54 -1.27 -2.47
C MET A 203 -3.54 -0.59 -3.41
N ALA A 204 -4.00 0.62 -3.07
CA ALA A 204 -4.92 1.38 -3.91
C ALA A 204 -4.35 1.70 -5.31
N LYS A 205 -3.03 1.70 -5.46
CA LYS A 205 -2.37 1.88 -6.77
C LYS A 205 -2.31 0.60 -7.60
N GLU A 206 -2.49 -0.54 -6.97
CA GLU A 206 -2.53 -1.84 -7.64
C GLU A 206 -3.99 -2.28 -7.95
N GLU A 207 -5.00 -1.53 -7.49
CA GLU A 207 -6.40 -1.67 -7.89
C GLU A 207 -6.63 -1.23 -9.34
#